data_719d3114e21cf436856a07fa7bdaba2e
#
_entry.id   719d3114e21cf436856a07fa7bdaba2e
#
_cell.length_a   1.000
_cell.length_b   1.000
_cell.length_c   1.000
_cell.angle_alpha   90.00
_cell.angle_beta   90.00
_cell.angle_gamma   90.00
#
_symmetry.space_group_name_H-M   'P 1'
#
loop_
_entity.id
_entity.type
_entity.pdbx_description
1 polymer ?
#
loop_
_entity_poly.entity_id
_entity_poly.type
_entity_poly.pdbx_seq_one_letter_code
_entity_poly.pdbx_strand_id
1 'polypeptide(L)'
;MRGDFFYQMMKAVYIHGFAGSIHSDVVGNLRKYCPWLEWCPLEVDHHVDASVGKINAFLREHADVAYLIGSSLGGFYVLCADFNGEKIVVNPVLNPMSTLKKSVGTHAYRGRREDGARDFKFTMQDLFAFKRWKPQDTPLTLCHYTAHDQVLGEEVKREYPKFFAHAEMCPDLQNHFMNEHYIKHALAPLLAKKE
;
A
#
# COMPACT_ATOMS: atom_id res chain seq x y z
N MET A 1 32.58 10.28 28.40
CA MET A 1 32.29 9.57 27.12
C MET A 1 30.79 9.67 26.89
N ARG A 2 30.37 10.56 25.98
CA ARG A 2 28.96 10.59 25.55
C ARG A 2 28.83 9.53 24.49
N GLY A 3 28.14 8.43 24.81
CA GLY A 3 27.81 7.40 23.82
C GLY A 3 26.86 8.01 22.79
N ASP A 4 27.35 8.14 21.57
CA ASP A 4 26.50 8.45 20.42
C ASP A 4 25.55 7.26 20.22
N PHE A 5 24.37 7.33 20.83
CA PHE A 5 23.26 6.50 20.44
C PHE A 5 22.86 6.95 19.02
N PHE A 6 23.39 6.26 18.00
CA PHE A 6 22.83 6.32 16.67
C PHE A 6 21.38 5.79 16.79
N TYR A 7 20.43 6.71 16.83
CA TYR A 7 19.02 6.37 16.74
C TYR A 7 18.80 5.81 15.33
N GLN A 8 18.76 4.48 15.21
CA GLN A 8 18.49 3.86 13.94
C GLN A 8 17.03 4.15 13.59
N MET A 9 16.81 4.92 12.51
CA MET A 9 15.47 5.25 12.05
C MET A 9 14.74 3.95 11.71
N MET A 10 13.50 3.81 12.17
CA MET A 10 12.65 2.68 11.79
C MET A 10 12.35 2.76 10.28
N LYS A 11 12.39 1.60 9.61
CA LYS A 11 12.05 1.52 8.19
C LYS A 11 10.55 1.34 7.97
N ALA A 12 10.04 2.05 6.98
CA ALA A 12 8.68 1.91 6.49
C ALA A 12 8.68 1.64 4.97
N VAL A 13 8.01 0.58 4.57
CA VAL A 13 7.86 0.21 3.16
C VAL A 13 6.52 0.70 2.65
N TYR A 14 6.52 1.37 1.50
CA TYR A 14 5.28 1.79 0.82
C TYR A 14 5.11 1.08 -0.52
N ILE A 15 3.89 0.54 -0.72
CA ILE A 15 3.47 -0.17 -1.93
C ILE A 15 2.36 0.63 -2.61
N HIS A 16 2.62 1.11 -3.83
CA HIS A 16 1.67 1.89 -4.61
C HIS A 16 0.55 1.03 -5.24
N GLY A 17 -0.54 1.68 -5.66
CA GLY A 17 -1.66 1.05 -6.33
C GLY A 17 -1.42 0.77 -7.81
N PHE A 18 -2.49 0.29 -8.49
CA PHE A 18 -2.49 -0.02 -9.93
C PHE A 18 -2.02 1.16 -10.78
N ALA A 19 -1.11 0.92 -11.71
CA ALA A 19 -0.46 1.93 -12.55
C ALA A 19 0.28 3.05 -11.78
N GLY A 20 0.60 2.84 -10.51
CA GLY A 20 1.36 3.78 -9.70
C GLY A 20 2.88 3.69 -9.94
N SER A 21 3.64 4.47 -9.14
CA SER A 21 5.10 4.53 -9.18
C SER A 21 5.63 5.02 -7.83
N ILE A 22 6.87 4.67 -7.53
CA ILE A 22 7.60 5.17 -6.35
C ILE A 22 7.99 6.65 -6.46
N HIS A 23 7.91 7.23 -7.63
CA HIS A 23 8.15 8.66 -7.88
C HIS A 23 6.85 9.49 -7.85
N SER A 24 5.82 9.00 -7.15
CA SER A 24 4.55 9.69 -6.99
C SER A 24 4.59 10.75 -5.88
N ASP A 25 3.65 11.69 -5.92
CA ASP A 25 3.45 12.69 -4.86
C ASP A 25 3.22 12.05 -3.49
N VAL A 26 2.64 10.84 -3.44
CA VAL A 26 2.44 10.10 -2.20
C VAL A 26 3.77 9.88 -1.49
N VAL A 27 4.81 9.40 -2.21
CA VAL A 27 6.13 9.15 -1.62
C VAL A 27 6.79 10.45 -1.18
N GLY A 28 6.65 11.52 -1.97
CA GLY A 28 7.10 12.86 -1.59
C GLY A 28 6.47 13.34 -0.28
N ASN A 29 5.16 13.18 -0.15
CA ASN A 29 4.41 13.57 1.04
C ASN A 29 4.73 12.69 2.26
N LEU A 30 4.93 11.38 2.09
CA LEU A 30 5.38 10.49 3.17
C LEU A 30 6.71 10.95 3.74
N ARG A 31 7.70 11.25 2.90
CA ARG A 31 9.00 11.79 3.34
C ARG A 31 8.90 13.16 4.01
N LYS A 32 8.00 14.00 3.52
CA LYS A 32 7.77 15.35 4.04
C LYS A 32 7.14 15.36 5.43
N TYR A 33 6.13 14.52 5.63
CA TYR A 33 5.30 14.54 6.85
C TYR A 33 5.67 13.48 7.88
N CYS A 34 6.48 12.47 7.50
CA CYS A 34 7.01 11.45 8.42
C CYS A 34 8.53 11.34 8.26
N PRO A 35 9.30 12.44 8.50
CA PRO A 35 10.75 12.45 8.27
C PRO A 35 11.55 11.61 9.29
N TRP A 36 10.92 11.12 10.35
CA TRP A 36 11.51 10.23 11.36
C TRP A 36 11.57 8.77 10.92
N LEU A 37 10.93 8.42 9.77
CA LEU A 37 10.99 7.09 9.19
C LEU A 37 11.91 7.06 7.97
N GLU A 38 12.69 5.98 7.83
CA GLU A 38 13.37 5.66 6.59
C GLU A 38 12.38 5.02 5.60
N TRP A 39 11.99 5.78 4.57
CA TRP A 39 11.02 5.32 3.57
C TRP A 39 11.68 4.52 2.47
N CYS A 40 11.28 3.25 2.33
CA CYS A 40 11.70 2.30 1.32
C CYS A 40 10.51 1.98 0.37
N PRO A 41 10.15 2.87 -0.56
CA PRO A 41 9.07 2.57 -1.51
C PRO A 41 9.53 1.50 -2.49
N LEU A 42 8.69 0.47 -2.72
CA LEU A 42 8.99 -0.60 -3.67
C LEU A 42 8.18 -0.42 -4.96
N GLU A 43 8.90 -0.40 -6.08
CA GLU A 43 8.28 -0.43 -7.40
C GLU A 43 7.68 -1.83 -7.64
N VAL A 44 6.37 -1.88 -7.80
CA VAL A 44 5.60 -3.09 -8.12
C VAL A 44 4.82 -2.88 -9.42
N ASP A 45 4.25 -3.93 -9.96
CA ASP A 45 3.43 -3.87 -11.17
C ASP A 45 2.15 -4.71 -11.04
N HIS A 46 1.52 -5.03 -12.17
CA HIS A 46 0.29 -5.80 -12.24
C HIS A 46 0.52 -7.33 -12.20
N HIS A 47 1.76 -7.79 -12.26
CA HIS A 47 2.11 -9.20 -12.14
C HIS A 47 2.20 -9.58 -10.66
N VAL A 48 1.10 -10.11 -10.12
CA VAL A 48 0.94 -10.34 -8.69
C VAL A 48 2.03 -11.23 -8.08
N ASP A 49 2.42 -12.30 -8.78
CA ASP A 49 3.45 -13.23 -8.26
C ASP A 49 4.81 -12.54 -8.12
N ALA A 50 5.20 -11.76 -9.13
CA ALA A 50 6.45 -11.00 -9.13
C ALA A 50 6.42 -9.89 -8.04
N SER A 51 5.30 -9.18 -7.94
CA SER A 51 5.13 -8.08 -7.00
C SER A 51 5.17 -8.55 -5.54
N VAL A 52 4.40 -9.58 -5.18
CA VAL A 52 4.43 -10.14 -3.82
C VAL A 52 5.77 -10.83 -3.55
N GLY A 53 6.35 -11.52 -4.54
CA GLY A 53 7.68 -12.11 -4.43
C GLY A 53 8.77 -11.08 -4.13
N LYS A 54 8.75 -9.91 -4.81
CA LYS A 54 9.67 -8.79 -4.57
C LYS A 54 9.51 -8.21 -3.17
N ILE A 55 8.26 -8.00 -2.72
CA ILE A 55 7.98 -7.52 -1.36
C ILE A 55 8.53 -8.50 -0.32
N ASN A 56 8.24 -9.78 -0.45
CA ASN A 56 8.70 -10.79 0.49
C ASN A 56 10.23 -10.95 0.50
N ALA A 57 10.89 -10.81 -0.65
CA ALA A 57 12.34 -10.80 -0.73
C ALA A 57 12.93 -9.63 0.05
N PHE A 58 12.42 -8.42 -0.19
CA PHE A 58 12.85 -7.22 0.53
C PHE A 58 12.67 -7.35 2.04
N LEU A 59 11.50 -7.85 2.50
CA LEU A 59 11.22 -8.01 3.92
C LEU A 59 12.14 -9.03 4.61
N ARG A 60 12.55 -10.11 3.91
CA ARG A 60 13.54 -11.06 4.44
C ARG A 60 14.93 -10.46 4.59
N GLU A 61 15.32 -9.54 3.70
CA GLU A 61 16.63 -8.86 3.75
C GLU A 61 16.66 -7.71 4.76
N HIS A 62 15.48 -7.19 5.15
CA HIS A 62 15.32 -6.03 6.02
C HIS A 62 14.41 -6.35 7.22
N ALA A 63 14.97 -7.07 8.21
CA ALA A 63 14.23 -7.44 9.42
C ALA A 63 13.88 -6.24 10.33
N ASP A 64 14.44 -5.08 10.07
CA ASP A 64 14.23 -3.81 10.76
C ASP A 64 13.06 -2.97 10.19
N VAL A 65 12.30 -3.53 9.21
CA VAL A 65 11.06 -2.91 8.74
C VAL A 65 10.00 -2.97 9.84
N ALA A 66 9.52 -1.80 10.27
CA ALA A 66 8.47 -1.66 11.28
C ALA A 66 7.07 -1.62 10.64
N TYR A 67 6.94 -0.92 9.50
CA TYR A 67 5.65 -0.69 8.84
C TYR A 67 5.66 -1.13 7.39
N LEU A 68 4.60 -1.85 7.00
CA LEU A 68 4.30 -2.17 5.60
C LEU A 68 2.98 -1.50 5.21
N ILE A 69 3.04 -0.50 4.34
CA ILE A 69 1.93 0.39 4.02
C ILE A 69 1.57 0.25 2.54
N GLY A 70 0.28 0.12 2.22
CA GLY A 70 -0.16 0.01 0.84
C GLY A 70 -1.51 0.64 0.57
N SER A 71 -1.69 1.19 -0.63
CA SER A 71 -2.96 1.76 -1.06
C SER A 71 -3.54 1.03 -2.27
N SER A 72 -4.88 0.92 -2.32
CA SER A 72 -5.58 0.29 -3.45
C SER A 72 -5.06 -1.13 -3.74
N LEU A 73 -4.57 -1.41 -4.96
CA LEU A 73 -3.94 -2.69 -5.30
C LEU A 73 -2.66 -2.95 -4.48
N GLY A 74 -1.90 -1.91 -4.11
CA GLY A 74 -0.77 -2.04 -3.20
C GLY A 74 -1.20 -2.54 -1.81
N GLY A 75 -2.39 -2.16 -1.35
CA GLY A 75 -2.99 -2.72 -0.14
C GLY A 75 -3.27 -4.22 -0.25
N PHE A 76 -3.73 -4.71 -1.41
CA PHE A 76 -3.86 -6.15 -1.65
C PHE A 76 -2.52 -6.87 -1.53
N TYR A 77 -1.46 -6.32 -2.12
CA TYR A 77 -0.11 -6.92 -2.02
C TYR A 77 0.42 -6.95 -0.59
N VAL A 78 0.18 -5.89 0.18
CA VAL A 78 0.50 -5.83 1.62
C VAL A 78 -0.21 -6.93 2.40
N LEU A 79 -1.50 -7.18 2.10
CA LEU A 79 -2.28 -8.24 2.74
C LEU A 79 -1.86 -9.65 2.34
N CYS A 80 -1.21 -9.79 1.17
CA CYS A 80 -0.67 -11.07 0.69
C CYS A 80 0.81 -11.29 1.10
N ALA A 81 1.49 -10.26 1.59
CA ALA A 81 2.89 -10.34 1.98
C ALA A 81 3.09 -11.09 3.30
N ASP A 82 4.17 -11.86 3.36
CA ASP A 82 4.64 -12.56 4.56
C ASP A 82 5.37 -11.57 5.48
N PHE A 83 4.59 -10.88 6.30
CA PHE A 83 5.08 -9.86 7.21
C PHE A 83 4.32 -9.89 8.54
N ASN A 84 5.06 -10.02 9.64
CA ASN A 84 4.52 -10.12 10.98
C ASN A 84 4.52 -8.78 11.75
N GLY A 85 4.98 -7.68 11.12
CA GLY A 85 4.93 -6.35 11.67
C GLY A 85 3.61 -5.62 11.37
N GLU A 86 3.60 -4.33 11.60
CA GLU A 86 2.40 -3.52 11.41
C GLU A 86 2.09 -3.25 9.94
N LYS A 87 0.89 -3.62 9.53
CA LYS A 87 0.34 -3.36 8.19
C LYS A 87 -0.66 -2.21 8.26
N ILE A 88 -0.53 -1.24 7.36
CA ILE A 88 -1.51 -0.18 7.18
C ILE A 88 -1.98 -0.21 5.73
N VAL A 89 -3.26 -0.45 5.51
CA VAL A 89 -3.82 -0.50 4.17
C VAL A 89 -4.88 0.60 4.00
N VAL A 90 -4.81 1.28 2.86
CA VAL A 90 -5.65 2.43 2.57
C VAL A 90 -6.50 2.14 1.34
N ASN A 91 -7.84 2.08 1.51
CA ASN A 91 -8.79 1.67 0.49
C ASN A 91 -8.31 0.42 -0.28
N PRO A 92 -7.97 -0.69 0.40
CA PRO A 92 -7.35 -1.83 -0.26
C PRO A 92 -8.33 -2.52 -1.20
N VAL A 93 -7.83 -3.02 -2.32
CA VAL A 93 -8.56 -3.96 -3.16
C VAL A 93 -8.60 -5.31 -2.44
N LEU A 94 -9.78 -5.82 -2.08
CA LEU A 94 -9.91 -7.14 -1.47
C LEU A 94 -10.11 -8.24 -2.51
N ASN A 95 -10.77 -7.92 -3.63
CA ASN A 95 -11.03 -8.86 -4.71
C ASN A 95 -10.60 -8.26 -6.07
N PRO A 96 -9.33 -8.43 -6.46
CA PRO A 96 -8.84 -7.93 -7.76
C PRO A 96 -9.61 -8.49 -8.95
N MET A 97 -10.14 -9.73 -8.87
CA MET A 97 -10.90 -10.36 -9.94
C MET A 97 -12.16 -9.56 -10.32
N SER A 98 -12.86 -9.02 -9.35
CA SER A 98 -14.05 -8.19 -9.59
C SER A 98 -13.65 -6.74 -9.91
N THR A 99 -12.74 -6.19 -9.12
CA THR A 99 -12.36 -4.76 -9.20
C THR A 99 -11.62 -4.42 -10.49
N LEU A 100 -10.65 -5.25 -10.90
CA LEU A 100 -9.79 -4.96 -12.06
C LEU A 100 -10.29 -5.56 -13.38
N LYS A 101 -11.43 -6.27 -13.39
CA LYS A 101 -11.97 -6.87 -14.61
C LYS A 101 -12.15 -5.86 -15.75
N LYS A 102 -12.61 -4.65 -15.42
CA LYS A 102 -12.82 -3.57 -16.39
C LYS A 102 -11.52 -2.87 -16.80
N SER A 103 -10.41 -3.16 -16.13
CA SER A 103 -9.09 -2.60 -16.40
C SER A 103 -8.25 -3.48 -17.33
N VAL A 104 -8.80 -4.55 -17.91
CA VAL A 104 -8.09 -5.33 -18.93
C VAL A 104 -7.88 -4.45 -20.16
N GLY A 105 -6.60 -4.30 -20.57
CA GLY A 105 -6.23 -3.40 -21.67
C GLY A 105 -4.85 -2.77 -21.48
N THR A 106 -4.56 -1.76 -22.27
CA THR A 106 -3.33 -0.97 -22.19
C THR A 106 -3.52 0.24 -21.27
N HIS A 107 -2.55 0.49 -20.39
CA HIS A 107 -2.56 1.58 -19.43
C HIS A 107 -1.23 2.30 -19.41
N ALA A 108 -1.26 3.62 -19.25
CA ALA A 108 -0.09 4.41 -18.93
C ALA A 108 0.18 4.36 -17.42
N TYR A 109 1.45 4.33 -17.04
CA TYR A 109 1.84 4.56 -15.64
C TYR A 109 1.62 6.02 -15.24
N ARG A 110 1.23 6.26 -13.99
CA ARG A 110 0.93 7.60 -13.44
C ARG A 110 2.17 8.31 -12.91
N GLY A 111 3.34 7.93 -13.32
CA GLY A 111 4.59 8.52 -12.92
C GLY A 111 5.77 7.84 -13.58
N ARG A 112 6.95 8.41 -13.40
CA ARG A 112 8.19 7.81 -13.88
C ARG A 112 8.45 6.50 -13.11
N ARG A 113 8.86 5.47 -13.83
CA ARG A 113 9.26 4.20 -13.23
C ARG A 113 10.78 4.03 -13.28
N GLU A 114 11.32 3.21 -12.37
CA GLU A 114 12.74 2.86 -12.33
C GLU A 114 13.18 2.08 -13.59
N ASP A 115 12.29 1.21 -14.10
CA ASP A 115 12.52 0.41 -15.31
C ASP A 115 12.36 1.22 -16.62
N GLY A 116 11.97 2.49 -16.53
CA GLY A 116 11.73 3.37 -17.67
C GLY A 116 10.45 3.08 -18.45
N ALA A 117 9.64 2.11 -18.03
CA ALA A 117 8.37 1.78 -18.68
C ALA A 117 7.38 2.96 -18.59
N ARG A 118 6.71 3.27 -19.70
CA ARG A 118 5.69 4.33 -19.79
C ARG A 118 4.27 3.79 -19.75
N ASP A 119 4.09 2.59 -20.24
CA ASP A 119 2.82 1.88 -20.31
C ASP A 119 2.99 0.38 -20.09
N PHE A 120 1.88 -0.31 -19.91
CA PHE A 120 1.82 -1.77 -19.80
C PHE A 120 0.49 -2.30 -20.32
N LYS A 121 0.48 -3.58 -20.63
CA LYS A 121 -0.74 -4.28 -21.04
C LYS A 121 -1.18 -5.21 -19.90
N PHE A 122 -2.33 -4.89 -19.29
CA PHE A 122 -2.97 -5.76 -18.31
C PHE A 122 -3.88 -6.75 -19.03
N THR A 123 -3.62 -8.04 -18.89
CA THR A 123 -4.30 -9.11 -19.64
C THR A 123 -5.27 -9.90 -18.75
N MET A 124 -6.13 -10.71 -19.38
CA MET A 124 -6.96 -11.68 -18.63
C MET A 124 -6.12 -12.71 -17.86
N GLN A 125 -4.92 -13.05 -18.38
CA GLN A 125 -4.00 -13.95 -17.69
C GLN A 125 -3.47 -13.32 -16.40
N ASP A 126 -3.09 -12.04 -16.43
CA ASP A 126 -2.67 -11.30 -15.24
C ASP A 126 -3.79 -11.23 -14.22
N LEU A 127 -5.01 -10.93 -14.69
CA LEU A 127 -6.20 -10.92 -13.83
C LEU A 127 -6.42 -12.28 -13.16
N PHE A 128 -6.35 -13.39 -13.91
CA PHE A 128 -6.53 -14.72 -13.34
C PHE A 128 -5.44 -15.15 -12.37
N ALA A 129 -4.23 -14.59 -12.47
CA ALA A 129 -3.14 -14.87 -11.54
C ALA A 129 -3.50 -14.49 -10.10
N PHE A 130 -4.31 -13.45 -9.90
CA PHE A 130 -4.77 -13.03 -8.57
C PHE A 130 -5.58 -14.09 -7.82
N LYS A 131 -6.20 -15.07 -8.50
CA LYS A 131 -6.96 -16.15 -7.84
C LYS A 131 -6.13 -16.98 -6.87
N ARG A 132 -4.83 -17.05 -7.08
CA ARG A 132 -3.91 -17.86 -6.25
C ARG A 132 -3.58 -17.15 -4.93
N TRP A 133 -3.81 -15.86 -4.86
CA TRP A 133 -3.47 -15.03 -3.72
C TRP A 133 -4.72 -14.70 -2.91
N LYS A 134 -4.62 -14.90 -1.61
CA LYS A 134 -5.70 -14.58 -0.68
C LYS A 134 -5.20 -13.53 0.29
N PRO A 135 -5.79 -12.33 0.31
CA PRO A 135 -5.44 -11.33 1.30
C PRO A 135 -5.78 -11.86 2.70
N GLN A 136 -4.95 -11.52 3.67
CA GLN A 136 -5.11 -11.95 5.06
C GLN A 136 -5.09 -10.73 5.98
N ASP A 137 -6.03 -10.69 6.91
CA ASP A 137 -5.99 -9.81 8.05
C ASP A 137 -5.08 -10.38 9.14
N THR A 138 -4.46 -9.50 9.91
CA THR A 138 -3.69 -9.87 11.12
C THR A 138 -4.06 -8.90 12.26
N PRO A 139 -3.82 -9.28 13.53
CA PRO A 139 -4.08 -8.36 14.65
C PRO A 139 -3.32 -7.03 14.58
N LEU A 140 -2.26 -6.96 13.77
CA LEU A 140 -1.45 -5.75 13.55
C LEU A 140 -1.79 -5.04 12.23
N THR A 141 -2.92 -5.38 11.59
CA THR A 141 -3.38 -4.72 10.37
C THR A 141 -4.40 -3.65 10.69
N LEU A 142 -4.14 -2.41 10.28
CA LEU A 142 -5.10 -1.31 10.29
C LEU A 142 -5.56 -1.01 8.86
N CYS A 143 -6.86 -0.99 8.65
CA CYS A 143 -7.48 -0.57 7.40
C CYS A 143 -8.13 0.80 7.55
N HIS A 144 -7.58 1.81 6.88
CA HIS A 144 -8.24 3.09 6.68
C HIS A 144 -9.01 3.09 5.36
N TYR A 145 -10.27 3.51 5.40
CA TYR A 145 -11.08 3.64 4.19
C TYR A 145 -11.92 4.90 4.21
N THR A 146 -12.33 5.37 3.03
CA THR A 146 -13.18 6.57 2.89
C THR A 146 -14.63 6.20 2.59
N ALA A 147 -15.55 7.07 3.06
CA ALA A 147 -16.94 7.04 2.62
C ALA A 147 -17.11 7.41 1.13
N HIS A 148 -16.13 8.12 0.55
CA HIS A 148 -16.20 8.71 -0.78
C HIS A 148 -15.29 8.03 -1.81
N ASP A 149 -15.22 6.68 -1.77
CA ASP A 149 -14.42 5.93 -2.74
C ASP A 149 -15.16 5.79 -4.07
N GLN A 150 -14.73 6.59 -5.04
CA GLN A 150 -15.30 6.59 -6.40
C GLN A 150 -14.74 5.47 -7.30
N VAL A 151 -13.71 4.75 -6.84
CA VAL A 151 -13.04 3.69 -7.62
C VAL A 151 -13.58 2.31 -7.27
N LEU A 152 -13.67 2.01 -5.98
CA LEU A 152 -14.06 0.66 -5.50
C LEU A 152 -15.57 0.52 -5.29
N GLY A 153 -16.28 1.61 -5.08
CA GLY A 153 -17.73 1.63 -4.89
C GLY A 153 -18.18 1.21 -3.48
N GLU A 154 -19.50 1.30 -3.26
CA GLU A 154 -20.13 1.10 -1.95
C GLU A 154 -20.05 -0.34 -1.43
N GLU A 155 -20.07 -1.33 -2.33
CA GLU A 155 -20.06 -2.75 -1.94
C GLU A 155 -18.76 -3.10 -1.22
N VAL A 156 -17.62 -2.65 -1.73
CA VAL A 156 -16.30 -2.92 -1.14
C VAL A 156 -16.18 -2.29 0.24
N LYS A 157 -16.71 -1.07 0.44
CA LYS A 157 -16.70 -0.41 1.74
C LYS A 157 -17.43 -1.19 2.83
N ARG A 158 -18.51 -1.89 2.48
CA ARG A 158 -19.27 -2.74 3.41
C ARG A 158 -18.54 -4.02 3.79
N GLU A 159 -17.55 -4.43 2.98
CA GLU A 159 -16.75 -5.62 3.27
C GLU A 159 -15.60 -5.33 4.25
N TYR A 160 -15.08 -4.09 4.33
CA TYR A 160 -13.95 -3.79 5.20
C TYR A 160 -14.21 -4.13 6.67
N PRO A 161 -15.31 -3.69 7.33
CA PRO A 161 -15.58 -4.05 8.72
C PRO A 161 -15.84 -5.53 8.96
N LYS A 162 -16.12 -6.31 7.91
CA LYS A 162 -16.28 -7.76 8.00
C LYS A 162 -14.95 -8.49 7.82
N PHE A 163 -14.05 -7.93 7.03
CA PHE A 163 -12.77 -8.52 6.70
C PHE A 163 -11.69 -8.19 7.72
N PHE A 164 -11.64 -6.94 8.20
CA PHE A 164 -10.61 -6.47 9.12
C PHE A 164 -11.13 -6.39 10.55
N ALA A 165 -10.31 -6.84 11.50
CA ALA A 165 -10.55 -6.61 12.92
C ALA A 165 -10.47 -5.11 13.29
N HIS A 166 -9.59 -4.36 12.58
CA HIS A 166 -9.37 -2.93 12.76
C HIS A 166 -9.60 -2.19 11.45
N ALA A 167 -10.85 -1.88 11.15
CA ALA A 167 -11.25 -1.07 9.99
C ALA A 167 -11.83 0.26 10.47
N GLU A 168 -11.25 1.36 10.01
CA GLU A 168 -11.63 2.72 10.41
C GLU A 168 -12.02 3.55 9.18
N MET A 169 -13.22 4.12 9.21
CA MET A 169 -13.62 5.14 8.25
C MET A 169 -12.89 6.44 8.60
N CYS A 170 -11.91 6.84 7.76
CA CYS A 170 -11.07 7.98 8.03
C CYS A 170 -11.64 9.25 7.38
N PRO A 171 -12.06 10.26 8.18
CA PRO A 171 -12.60 11.52 7.63
C PRO A 171 -11.59 12.31 6.79
N ASP A 172 -10.31 12.20 7.10
CA ASP A 172 -9.24 12.89 6.37
C ASP A 172 -8.92 12.23 5.02
N LEU A 173 -9.41 11.01 4.79
CA LEU A 173 -9.30 10.32 3.51
C LEU A 173 -10.46 10.71 2.59
N GLN A 174 -10.29 11.80 1.85
CA GLN A 174 -11.36 12.45 1.08
C GLN A 174 -11.81 11.71 -0.18
N ASN A 175 -10.98 10.78 -0.69
CA ASN A 175 -11.27 10.00 -1.90
C ASN A 175 -10.45 8.69 -1.89
N HIS A 176 -10.49 7.94 -2.99
CA HIS A 176 -9.76 6.66 -3.12
C HIS A 176 -8.25 6.77 -2.89
N PHE A 177 -7.64 7.90 -3.21
CA PHE A 177 -6.19 8.05 -3.25
C PHE A 177 -5.63 8.59 -1.93
N MET A 178 -4.49 8.07 -1.50
CA MET A 178 -3.67 8.65 -0.43
C MET A 178 -3.15 10.03 -0.89
N ASN A 179 -3.82 11.09 -0.46
CA ASN A 179 -3.43 12.46 -0.78
C ASN A 179 -2.62 13.10 0.36
N GLU A 180 -2.10 14.31 0.12
CA GLU A 180 -1.33 15.07 1.10
C GLU A 180 -2.12 15.31 2.40
N HIS A 181 -3.40 15.63 2.30
CA HIS A 181 -4.25 15.89 3.46
C HIS A 181 -4.33 14.68 4.39
N TYR A 182 -4.63 13.49 3.84
CA TYR A 182 -4.66 12.25 4.62
C TYR A 182 -3.31 11.94 5.27
N ILE A 183 -2.21 12.04 4.51
CA ILE A 183 -0.88 11.74 5.02
C ILE A 183 -0.54 12.66 6.19
N LYS A 184 -0.81 13.96 6.07
CA LYS A 184 -0.50 14.96 7.09
C LYS A 184 -1.37 14.83 8.34
N HIS A 185 -2.68 14.62 8.19
CA HIS A 185 -3.64 14.75 9.29
C HIS A 185 -4.07 13.42 9.92
N ALA A 186 -3.94 12.31 9.22
CA ALA A 186 -4.29 10.99 9.73
C ALA A 186 -3.07 10.07 9.88
N LEU A 187 -2.31 9.84 8.80
CA LEU A 187 -1.25 8.83 8.79
C LEU A 187 -0.03 9.25 9.62
N ALA A 188 0.46 10.49 9.46
CA ALA A 188 1.64 10.96 10.19
C ALA A 188 1.42 10.99 11.72
N PRO A 189 0.28 11.50 12.25
CA PRO A 189 -0.02 11.40 13.68
C PRO A 189 -0.16 9.97 14.20
N LEU A 190 -0.65 9.04 13.37
CA LEU A 190 -0.74 7.63 13.74
C LEU A 190 0.65 7.01 13.91
N LEU A 191 1.56 7.27 12.96
CA LEU A 191 2.92 6.74 12.97
C LEU A 191 3.79 7.37 14.08
N ALA A 192 3.55 8.63 14.45
CA ALA A 192 4.28 9.33 15.51
C ALA A 192 3.90 8.88 16.93
N LYS A 193 2.71 8.32 17.15
CA LYS A 193 2.24 7.88 18.50
C LYS A 193 2.92 6.61 18.99
N LYS A 194 3.70 5.95 18.17
CA LYS A 194 4.28 4.64 18.46
C LYS A 194 5.80 4.70 18.74
N GLU A 195 6.35 5.92 18.82
CA GLU A 195 7.68 6.21 19.33
C GLU A 195 7.62 6.44 20.85
#